data_9c443998c18e63e372765eb34ca1abbd
#
_entry.id   9c443998c18e63e372765eb34ca1abbd
#
_cell.length_a   1.000
_cell.length_b   1.000
_cell.length_c   1.000
_cell.angle_alpha   90.00
_cell.angle_beta   90.00
_cell.angle_gamma   90.00
#
_symmetry.space_group_name_H-M   'P 1'
#
loop_
_entity.id
_entity.type
_entity.pdbx_description
1 polymer ?
#
loop_
_entity_poly.entity_id
_entity_poly.type
_entity_poly.pdbx_seq_one_letter_code
_entity_poly.pdbx_strand_id
1 'polypeptide(L)'
;MQWAGVGMWMVFGLSACSPTKTEIGNLNVIPQPQEVSQDIQAHPFVINPQTGIVYPEGNEKLQRTAEFLASYIKEATGITVRTTTEAAKKNSIILAVDSSITNKEGYQLEVTSENIHLNGGSESGVFYGIQTLYKALP
;
A
#
# COMPACT_ATOMS: atom_id res chain seq x y z
N MET A 1 -24.97 -59.64 -3.36
CA MET A 1 -24.70 -59.06 -3.42
C MET A 1 -24.48 -58.01 -3.45
N GLN A 2 -24.18 -57.44 -3.33
CA GLN A 2 -23.91 -56.50 -3.28
C GLN A 2 -23.53 -55.55 -3.40
N TRP A 3 -23.41 -55.33 -3.46
CA TRP A 3 -22.96 -54.40 -3.50
C TRP A 3 -22.75 -53.37 -3.56
N ALA A 4 -22.76 -53.08 -3.41
CA ALA A 4 -22.53 -52.35 -3.42
C ALA A 4 -22.21 -51.48 -3.38
N GLY A 5 -22.05 -50.88 -3.30
CA GLY A 5 -21.62 -49.93 -3.20
C GLY A 5 -21.31 -49.23 -3.36
N VAL A 6 -21.13 -48.82 -3.23
CA VAL A 6 -20.68 -48.14 -3.30
C VAL A 6 -20.35 -47.13 -3.32
N GLY A 7 -20.16 -46.66 -3.24
CA GLY A 7 -19.70 -45.70 -3.18
C GLY A 7 -19.53 -44.80 -3.30
N MET A 8 -19.38 -44.31 -3.05
CA MET A 8 -19.11 -43.34 -3.05
C MET A 8 -18.58 -42.45 -2.89
N TRP A 9 -18.51 -42.09 -2.82
CA TRP A 9 -17.90 -41.30 -2.71
C TRP A 9 -17.64 -40.24 -2.84
N MET A 10 -17.47 -39.82 -2.72
CA MET A 10 -17.13 -38.83 -2.75
C MET A 10 -16.58 -37.96 -2.51
N VAL A 11 -16.40 -37.26 -2.31
CA VAL A 11 -15.81 -36.51 -2.13
C VAL A 11 -15.46 -35.63 -2.18
N PHE A 12 -15.29 -35.12 -2.11
CA PHE A 12 -14.86 -34.21 -2.21
C PHE A 12 -14.50 -33.33 -1.94
N GLY A 13 -14.27 -32.62 -1.65
CA GLY A 13 -13.90 -31.79 -1.38
C GLY A 13 -13.38 -31.05 -1.47
N LEU A 14 -13.18 -30.61 -1.53
CA LEU A 14 -12.64 -29.88 -1.58
C LEU A 14 -12.49 -28.85 -1.50
N SER A 15 -12.22 -28.22 -1.06
CA SER A 15 -12.11 -27.36 -0.86
C SER A 15 -11.48 -26.56 -0.77
N ALA A 16 -11.21 -26.08 -1.03
CA ALA A 16 -10.63 -25.26 -1.34
C ALA A 16 -10.45 -24.18 -0.69
N CYS A 17 -9.96 -23.93 -0.16
CA CYS A 17 -9.81 -23.02 0.46
C CYS A 17 -9.16 -22.02 0.09
N SER A 18 -9.52 -21.19 -0.03
CA SER A 18 -8.98 -20.19 -0.41
C SER A 18 -8.25 -19.49 0.48
N PRO A 19 -7.41 -18.95 0.24
CA PRO A 19 -6.63 -18.31 1.00
C PRO A 19 -7.01 -17.05 1.29
N THR A 20 -6.92 -16.73 2.23
CA THR A 20 -7.23 -15.63 2.53
C THR A 20 -6.35 -14.69 2.36
N LYS A 21 -6.49 -13.71 2.08
CA LYS A 21 -5.72 -12.81 1.93
C LYS A 21 -5.86 -11.85 2.83
N THR A 22 -4.99 -11.36 3.22
CA THR A 22 -5.00 -10.38 3.99
C THR A 22 -5.25 -9.23 3.31
N GLU A 23 -6.08 -8.57 3.61
CA GLU A 23 -6.37 -7.52 2.96
C GLU A 23 -5.73 -6.33 3.41
N ILE A 24 -5.31 -5.54 2.67
CA ILE A 24 -4.79 -4.37 3.00
C ILE A 24 -5.74 -3.46 2.54
N GLY A 25 -6.77 -3.28 3.06
CA GLY A 25 -7.77 -2.39 2.59
C GLY A 25 -8.24 -2.79 1.24
N ASN A 26 -8.97 -1.97 0.63
CA ASN A 26 -9.56 -2.26 -0.66
C ASN A 26 -8.65 -1.77 -1.77
N LEU A 27 -8.08 -2.66 -2.51
CA LEU A 27 -7.23 -2.29 -3.62
C LEU A 27 -7.97 -2.11 -4.92
N ASN A 28 -9.29 -2.24 -4.90
CA ASN A 28 -10.08 -1.97 -6.10
C ASN A 28 -10.44 -0.50 -6.16
N VAL A 29 -9.48 0.36 -6.11
CA VAL A 29 -9.72 1.78 -6.12
C VAL A 29 -9.36 2.33 -7.47
N ILE A 30 -9.88 3.49 -7.78
CA ILE A 30 -9.58 4.18 -9.01
C ILE A 30 -8.79 5.43 -8.67
N PRO A 31 -7.62 5.62 -9.25
CA PRO A 31 -7.03 4.81 -10.31
C PRO A 31 -6.43 3.52 -9.77
N GLN A 32 -6.37 2.53 -10.63
CA GLN A 32 -5.78 1.25 -10.24
C GLN A 32 -4.28 1.42 -10.11
N PRO A 33 -3.67 0.80 -9.11
CA PRO A 33 -2.22 0.89 -8.97
C PRO A 33 -1.56 0.15 -10.12
N GLN A 34 -0.46 0.72 -10.59
CA GLN A 34 0.32 0.08 -11.62
C GLN A 34 1.02 -1.15 -11.07
N GLU A 35 1.49 -1.05 -9.86
CA GLU A 35 2.13 -2.17 -9.22
C GLU A 35 2.06 -1.98 -7.72
N VAL A 36 1.50 -2.93 -7.02
CA VAL A 36 1.44 -2.91 -5.57
C VAL A 36 2.06 -4.19 -5.08
N SER A 37 3.08 -4.10 -4.26
CA SER A 37 3.66 -5.28 -3.65
C SER A 37 3.52 -5.21 -2.16
N GLN A 38 3.26 -6.35 -1.58
CA GLN A 38 3.09 -6.45 -0.17
C GLN A 38 3.77 -7.69 0.29
N ASP A 39 4.55 -7.58 1.32
CA ASP A 39 5.19 -8.73 1.92
C ASP A 39 4.21 -9.35 2.91
N ILE A 40 3.53 -10.38 2.50
CA ILE A 40 2.52 -10.99 3.34
C ILE A 40 3.10 -11.76 4.51
N GLN A 41 4.41 -11.95 4.51
CA GLN A 41 5.06 -12.60 5.63
C GLN A 41 5.43 -11.60 6.72
N ALA A 42 5.45 -10.34 6.40
CA ALA A 42 5.87 -9.32 7.35
C ALA A 42 4.71 -8.81 8.18
N HIS A 43 5.02 -8.20 9.29
CA HIS A 43 4.01 -7.51 10.06
C HIS A 43 3.55 -6.30 9.27
N PRO A 44 2.34 -5.83 9.50
CA PRO A 44 1.85 -4.68 8.77
C PRO A 44 2.61 -3.41 9.18
N PHE A 45 2.67 -2.45 8.27
CA PHE A 45 3.21 -1.15 8.60
C PHE A 45 2.23 -0.43 9.54
N VAL A 46 2.75 0.10 10.62
CA VAL A 46 1.90 0.76 11.61
C VAL A 46 2.26 2.23 11.66
N ILE A 47 1.26 3.08 11.45
CA ILE A 47 1.45 4.52 11.54
C ILE A 47 1.39 4.91 13.02
N ASN A 48 2.34 5.69 13.46
CA ASN A 48 2.39 6.17 14.84
C ASN A 48 2.94 7.60 14.85
N PRO A 49 2.98 8.27 16.00
CA PRO A 49 3.43 9.67 16.04
C PRO A 49 4.87 9.90 15.60
N GLN A 50 5.69 8.85 15.53
CA GLN A 50 7.05 8.99 15.02
C GLN A 50 7.14 8.77 13.51
N THR A 51 6.06 8.35 12.87
CA THR A 51 6.07 8.13 11.42
C THR A 51 6.36 9.45 10.71
N GLY A 52 7.25 9.41 9.74
CA GLY A 52 7.56 10.57 8.93
C GLY A 52 7.19 10.34 7.49
N ILE A 53 6.74 11.38 6.81
CA ILE A 53 6.51 11.33 5.38
C ILE A 53 7.69 12.05 4.75
N VAL A 54 8.45 11.32 3.95
CA VAL A 54 9.70 11.81 3.37
C VAL A 54 9.47 12.19 1.91
N TYR A 55 9.94 13.36 1.52
CA TYR A 55 9.86 13.81 0.15
C TYR A 55 11.22 14.37 -0.28
N PRO A 56 11.53 14.43 -1.59
CA PRO A 56 12.83 14.92 -2.05
C PRO A 56 12.98 16.41 -1.78
N GLU A 57 14.16 16.79 -1.32
CA GLU A 57 14.45 18.17 -1.07
C GLU A 57 14.32 18.98 -2.37
N GLY A 58 13.74 20.13 -2.30
CA GLY A 58 13.58 21.00 -3.46
C GLY A 58 12.37 20.70 -4.32
N ASN A 59 11.64 19.65 -4.03
CA ASN A 59 10.44 19.31 -4.80
C ASN A 59 9.20 19.82 -4.08
N GLU A 60 8.77 21.03 -4.44
CA GLU A 60 7.64 21.64 -3.79
C GLU A 60 6.32 20.91 -4.03
N LYS A 61 6.19 20.27 -5.19
CA LYS A 61 4.98 19.51 -5.49
C LYS A 61 4.86 18.30 -4.59
N LEU A 62 5.95 17.59 -4.39
CA LEU A 62 5.93 16.45 -3.48
C LEU A 62 5.83 16.89 -2.03
N GLN A 63 6.35 18.06 -1.70
CA GLN A 63 6.15 18.61 -0.36
C GLN A 63 4.66 18.79 -0.08
N ARG A 64 3.94 19.40 -1.02
CA ARG A 64 2.49 19.59 -0.85
C ARG A 64 1.75 18.27 -0.80
N THR A 65 2.19 17.32 -1.60
CA THR A 65 1.59 15.99 -1.59
C THR A 65 1.82 15.31 -0.23
N ALA A 66 3.01 15.47 0.34
CA ALA A 66 3.31 14.92 1.65
C ALA A 66 2.45 15.56 2.73
N GLU A 67 2.27 16.87 2.66
CA GLU A 67 1.44 17.58 3.63
C GLU A 67 -0.03 17.17 3.51
N PHE A 68 -0.48 16.92 2.28
CA PHE A 68 -1.83 16.46 2.04
C PHE A 68 -2.03 15.08 2.66
N LEU A 69 -1.06 14.19 2.47
CA LEU A 69 -1.12 12.86 3.06
C LEU A 69 -1.13 12.94 4.60
N ALA A 70 -0.31 13.82 5.16
CA ALA A 70 -0.28 14.01 6.61
C ALA A 70 -1.65 14.43 7.14
N SER A 71 -2.34 15.30 6.40
CA SER A 71 -3.69 15.73 6.78
C SER A 71 -4.68 14.57 6.72
N TYR A 72 -4.58 13.76 5.68
CA TYR A 72 -5.45 12.59 5.56
C TYR A 72 -5.23 11.62 6.72
N ILE A 73 -3.98 11.38 7.07
CA ILE A 73 -3.66 10.47 8.17
C ILE A 73 -4.25 11.01 9.46
N LYS A 74 -4.14 12.31 9.67
CA LYS A 74 -4.68 12.90 10.88
C LYS A 74 -6.19 12.78 10.93
N GLU A 75 -6.86 12.99 9.81
CA GLU A 75 -8.31 12.86 9.77
C GLU A 75 -8.75 11.41 10.01
N ALA A 76 -8.04 10.48 9.44
CA ALA A 76 -8.43 9.07 9.51
C ALA A 76 -8.06 8.43 10.86
N THR A 77 -6.96 8.82 11.46
CA THR A 77 -6.43 8.12 12.63
C THR A 77 -6.27 9.00 13.87
N GLY A 78 -6.33 10.31 13.70
CA GLY A 78 -6.04 11.24 14.79
C GLY A 78 -4.54 11.41 15.06
N ILE A 79 -3.69 10.72 14.31
CA ILE A 79 -2.26 10.77 14.53
C ILE A 79 -1.64 11.87 13.70
N THR A 80 -0.83 12.72 14.33
CA THR A 80 -0.10 13.76 13.63
C THR A 80 1.27 13.20 13.23
N VAL A 81 1.53 13.16 11.93
CA VAL A 81 2.82 12.73 11.41
C VAL A 81 3.55 13.92 10.82
N ARG A 82 4.87 13.89 10.81
CA ARG A 82 5.62 15.01 10.28
C ARG A 82 5.99 14.76 8.83
N THR A 83 6.27 15.85 8.11
CA THR A 83 6.82 15.76 6.78
C THR A 83 8.27 16.23 6.84
N THR A 84 9.14 15.59 6.10
CA THR A 84 10.56 15.87 6.18
C THR A 84 11.27 15.50 4.89
N THR A 85 12.44 16.08 4.65
CA THR A 85 13.29 15.70 3.53
C THR A 85 14.36 14.71 3.97
N GLU A 86 14.43 14.42 5.26
CA GLU A 86 15.44 13.52 5.77
C GLU A 86 14.90 12.12 5.91
N ALA A 87 15.52 11.17 5.23
CA ALA A 87 15.08 9.79 5.28
C ALA A 87 15.52 9.13 6.57
N ALA A 88 14.59 8.45 7.20
CA ALA A 88 14.90 7.61 8.34
C ALA A 88 14.99 6.17 7.86
N LYS A 89 15.62 5.33 8.63
CA LYS A 89 15.77 3.92 8.23
C LYS A 89 14.47 3.16 8.33
N LYS A 90 13.60 3.55 9.22
CA LYS A 90 12.35 2.86 9.46
C LYS A 90 11.25 3.85 9.74
N ASN A 91 10.05 3.36 9.71
CA ASN A 91 8.86 4.10 10.11
C ASN A 91 8.64 5.34 9.24
N SER A 92 8.84 5.16 7.95
CA SER A 92 8.73 6.27 7.00
C SER A 92 7.86 5.91 5.82
N ILE A 93 7.14 6.90 5.33
CA ILE A 93 6.42 6.82 4.07
C ILE A 93 7.24 7.67 3.11
N ILE A 94 7.86 7.06 2.14
CA ILE A 94 8.84 7.72 1.28
C ILE A 94 8.24 7.96 -0.10
N LEU A 95 8.16 9.21 -0.48
CA LEU A 95 7.61 9.63 -1.76
C LEU A 95 8.76 9.98 -2.70
N ALA A 96 8.70 9.51 -3.93
CA ALA A 96 9.73 9.82 -4.90
C ALA A 96 9.18 9.76 -6.32
N VAL A 97 9.86 10.41 -7.24
CA VAL A 97 9.57 10.30 -8.66
C VAL A 97 10.62 9.37 -9.24
N ASP A 98 10.19 8.41 -10.04
CA ASP A 98 11.06 7.44 -10.67
C ASP A 98 10.84 7.50 -12.17
N SER A 99 11.81 8.01 -12.88
CA SER A 99 11.71 8.20 -14.33
C SER A 99 11.67 6.88 -15.09
N SER A 100 12.00 5.76 -14.45
CA SER A 100 11.88 4.46 -15.12
C SER A 100 10.44 4.03 -15.27
N ILE A 101 9.53 4.67 -14.54
CA ILE A 101 8.11 4.41 -14.70
C ILE A 101 7.66 5.26 -15.90
N THR A 102 7.36 4.59 -17.01
CA THR A 102 7.09 5.28 -18.26
C THR A 102 5.76 6.01 -18.29
N ASN A 103 4.78 5.49 -17.57
CA ASN A 103 3.50 6.17 -17.48
C ASN A 103 3.59 7.28 -16.44
N LYS A 104 3.42 8.51 -16.87
CA LYS A 104 3.56 9.66 -15.96
C LYS A 104 2.53 9.66 -14.83
N GLU A 105 1.39 9.03 -15.06
CA GLU A 105 0.39 8.91 -14.02
C GLU A 105 0.49 7.58 -13.29
N GLY A 106 1.46 6.77 -13.65
CA GLY A 106 1.65 5.47 -13.01
C GLY A 106 2.43 5.61 -11.71
N TYR A 107 2.33 4.61 -10.87
CA TYR A 107 3.06 4.58 -9.62
C TYR A 107 3.28 3.15 -9.17
N GLN A 108 4.23 2.99 -8.27
CA GLN A 108 4.52 1.72 -7.62
C GLN A 108 4.45 1.95 -6.13
N LEU A 109 3.75 1.08 -5.43
CA LEU A 109 3.57 1.17 -4.00
C LEU A 109 4.07 -0.10 -3.35
N GLU A 110 5.07 0.02 -2.49
CA GLU A 110 5.61 -1.10 -1.76
C GLU A 110 5.43 -0.88 -0.28
N VAL A 111 4.81 -1.83 0.40
CA VAL A 111 4.57 -1.74 1.82
C VAL A 111 5.33 -2.84 2.53
N THR A 112 6.20 -2.46 3.44
CA THR A 112 6.90 -3.41 4.29
C THR A 112 6.55 -3.09 5.75
N SER A 113 6.98 -3.90 6.67
CA SER A 113 6.74 -3.61 8.08
C SER A 113 7.50 -2.37 8.56
N GLU A 114 8.55 -1.99 7.86
CA GLU A 114 9.37 -0.86 8.28
C GLU A 114 9.06 0.43 7.55
N ASN A 115 8.74 0.35 6.27
CA ASN A 115 8.54 1.54 5.46
C ASN A 115 7.49 1.33 4.39
N ILE A 116 6.98 2.43 3.89
CA ILE A 116 6.15 2.44 2.69
C ILE A 116 6.92 3.25 1.66
N HIS A 117 7.12 2.68 0.49
CA HIS A 117 7.77 3.37 -0.63
C HIS A 117 6.74 3.63 -1.72
N LEU A 118 6.61 4.87 -2.12
CA LEU A 118 5.69 5.24 -3.18
C LEU A 118 6.46 5.99 -4.24
N ASN A 119 6.63 5.38 -5.40
CA ASN A 119 7.35 5.96 -6.51
C ASN A 119 6.36 6.24 -7.63
N GLY A 120 6.37 7.45 -8.15
CA GLY A 120 5.51 7.80 -9.27
C GLY A 120 6.31 8.09 -10.52
N GLY A 121 5.71 7.94 -11.68
CA GLY A 121 6.33 8.33 -12.94
C GLY A 121 6.46 9.84 -13.07
N SER A 122 5.73 10.56 -12.24
CA SER A 122 5.82 12.01 -12.09
C SER A 122 5.19 12.35 -10.75
N GLU A 123 5.17 13.63 -10.40
CA GLU A 123 4.49 14.05 -9.17
C GLU A 123 3.00 13.70 -9.21
N SER A 124 2.40 13.71 -10.40
CA SER A 124 1.00 13.29 -10.53
C SER A 124 0.83 11.83 -10.18
N GLY A 125 1.77 10.99 -10.60
CA GLY A 125 1.75 9.57 -10.25
C GLY A 125 1.82 9.37 -8.75
N VAL A 126 2.68 10.12 -8.07
CA VAL A 126 2.78 10.05 -6.61
C VAL A 126 1.44 10.45 -5.98
N PHE A 127 0.82 11.51 -6.50
CA PHE A 127 -0.46 11.97 -5.96
C PHE A 127 -1.54 10.88 -6.09
N TYR A 128 -1.60 10.20 -7.23
CA TYR A 128 -2.53 9.10 -7.39
C TYR A 128 -2.20 7.96 -6.43
N GLY A 129 -0.92 7.70 -6.21
CA GLY A 129 -0.50 6.67 -5.28
C GLY A 129 -0.91 6.95 -3.85
N ILE A 130 -0.83 8.22 -3.41
CA ILE A 130 -1.26 8.51 -2.05
C ILE A 130 -2.77 8.37 -1.89
N GLN A 131 -3.53 8.55 -2.97
CA GLN A 131 -4.97 8.33 -2.90
C GLN A 131 -5.27 6.85 -2.68
N THR A 132 -4.50 5.97 -3.31
CA THR A 132 -4.62 4.54 -3.07
C THR A 132 -4.28 4.22 -1.62
N LEU A 133 -3.20 4.79 -1.12
CA LEU A 133 -2.77 4.58 0.25
C LEU A 133 -3.81 5.11 1.23
N TYR A 134 -4.35 6.28 0.97
CA TYR A 134 -5.37 6.87 1.84
C TYR A 134 -6.60 5.97 1.93
N LYS A 135 -7.02 5.39 0.83
CA LYS A 135 -8.20 4.53 0.82
C LYS A 135 -7.94 3.20 1.53
N ALA A 136 -6.69 2.84 1.71
CA ALA A 136 -6.34 1.64 2.45
C ALA A 136 -6.24 1.88 3.96
N LEU A 137 -6.30 3.12 4.41
CA LEU A 137 -6.27 3.41 5.84
C LEU A 137 -7.60 3.04 6.49
N PRO A 138 -7.56 2.68 7.73
CA PRO A 138 -8.78 2.27 8.44
C PRO A 138 -9.75 3.44 8.66
#